data_9f7455f55007d80b909be0bb7b042180
#
_entry.id   9f7455f55007d80b909be0bb7b042180
#
_cell.length_a   1.000
_cell.length_b   1.000
_cell.length_c   1.000
_cell.angle_alpha   90.00
_cell.angle_beta   90.00
_cell.angle_gamma   90.00
#
_symmetry.space_group_name_H-M   'P 1'
#
loop_
_entity.id
_entity.type
_entity.pdbx_description
1 polymer ?
#
loop_
_entity_poly.entity_id
_entity_poly.type
_entity_poly.pdbx_seq_one_letter_code
_entity_poly.pdbx_strand_id
1 'polypeptide(L)'
;MGPSVHVESAWDLGHNRIHHGYTSRQGFDFVWHPLTTEEFNKLSAFAKLRHRFEWSAFGSGAYFLREVWWQKMWRFNAPGKRHDAIVRDKIVLGSALAVFVVALAVLGAMTGTWLNALWMPTKMLVIPFLVFMQIFGWTVYVHHVDPEIRWWARREWSQFQGQMESTTILDFPKIINYLWFYNIFVHVPHHVDARLPFHQLPKAAAAIQNAYPDTVRSGKYSAR
;
A
#
# COMPACT_ATOMS: atom_id res chain seq x y z
N MET A 1 0.13 -4.75 15.11
CA MET A 1 0.53 -3.69 14.20
C MET A 1 2.04 -3.41 14.26
N GLY A 2 2.85 -4.32 13.94
CA GLY A 2 4.30 -4.31 14.03
C GLY A 2 5.03 -3.15 13.32
N PRO A 3 6.07 -3.42 12.55
CA PRO A 3 6.98 -2.41 11.98
C PRO A 3 6.33 -1.45 10.97
N SER A 4 5.09 -1.71 10.56
CA SER A 4 4.38 -0.88 9.56
C SER A 4 3.83 0.45 10.11
N VAL A 5 3.66 0.56 11.43
CA VAL A 5 3.11 1.77 12.10
C VAL A 5 1.81 2.27 11.44
N HIS A 6 0.95 1.35 11.03
CA HIS A 6 -0.34 1.65 10.39
C HIS A 6 -1.40 1.98 11.45
N VAL A 7 -2.17 3.03 11.22
CA VAL A 7 -3.36 3.37 12.00
C VAL A 7 -4.49 2.45 11.56
N GLU A 8 -4.87 1.46 12.38
CA GLU A 8 -5.76 0.35 12.00
C GLU A 8 -7.11 0.79 11.47
N SER A 9 -7.81 1.65 12.20
CA SER A 9 -9.12 2.14 11.78
C SER A 9 -9.06 2.98 10.50
N ALA A 10 -7.94 3.69 10.26
CA ALA A 10 -7.72 4.42 9.01
C ALA A 10 -7.38 3.46 7.86
N TRP A 11 -6.62 2.40 8.14
CA TRP A 11 -6.33 1.35 7.17
C TRP A 11 -7.59 0.57 6.77
N ASP A 12 -8.42 0.15 7.74
CA ASP A 12 -9.71 -0.50 7.44
C ASP A 12 -10.58 0.36 6.54
N LEU A 13 -10.68 1.65 6.84
CA LEU A 13 -11.46 2.57 6.02
C LEU A 13 -10.84 2.79 4.64
N GLY A 14 -9.54 3.11 4.59
CA GLY A 14 -8.85 3.47 3.35
C GLY A 14 -8.64 2.27 2.43
N HIS A 15 -8.08 1.19 2.94
CA HIS A 15 -7.74 0.01 2.16
C HIS A 15 -8.95 -0.90 1.95
N ASN A 16 -9.57 -1.41 3.05
CA ASN A 16 -10.57 -2.45 2.90
C ASN A 16 -11.90 -1.93 2.34
N ARG A 17 -12.27 -0.68 2.62
CA ARG A 17 -13.59 -0.15 2.20
C ARG A 17 -13.51 0.78 1.01
N ILE A 18 -12.51 1.67 0.94
CA ILE A 18 -12.40 2.60 -0.18
C ILE A 18 -11.67 1.94 -1.34
N HIS A 19 -10.43 1.51 -1.14
CA HIS A 19 -9.63 0.92 -2.21
C HIS A 19 -10.27 -0.36 -2.77
N HIS A 20 -10.53 -1.37 -1.95
CA HIS A 20 -11.19 -2.60 -2.41
C HIS A 20 -12.65 -2.38 -2.85
N GLY A 21 -13.36 -1.44 -2.23
CA GLY A 21 -14.75 -1.16 -2.60
C GLY A 21 -14.90 -0.37 -3.90
N TYR A 22 -13.84 0.37 -4.32
CA TYR A 22 -13.89 1.29 -5.45
C TYR A 22 -12.61 1.30 -6.27
N THR A 23 -11.94 0.16 -6.39
CA THR A 23 -10.65 0.03 -7.09
C THR A 23 -10.70 0.70 -8.46
N SER A 24 -9.72 1.57 -8.74
CA SER A 24 -9.58 2.34 -9.98
C SER A 24 -10.78 3.21 -10.37
N ARG A 25 -11.66 3.56 -9.40
CA ARG A 25 -12.73 4.52 -9.62
C ARG A 25 -12.24 5.94 -9.39
N GLN A 26 -12.30 6.77 -10.42
CA GLN A 26 -11.93 8.18 -10.35
C GLN A 26 -12.70 8.92 -9.24
N GLY A 27 -11.96 9.70 -8.43
CA GLY A 27 -12.52 10.48 -7.33
C GLY A 27 -12.86 9.69 -6.06
N PHE A 28 -12.62 8.38 -6.03
CA PHE A 28 -12.80 7.53 -4.84
C PHE A 28 -11.52 6.79 -4.46
N ASP A 29 -10.98 5.97 -5.35
CA ASP A 29 -9.73 5.28 -5.09
C ASP A 29 -8.56 6.28 -5.13
N PHE A 30 -7.66 6.17 -4.16
CA PHE A 30 -6.48 7.01 -4.03
C PHE A 30 -5.18 6.24 -4.23
N VAL A 31 -5.26 4.91 -4.31
CA VAL A 31 -4.09 4.06 -4.45
C VAL A 31 -3.60 4.10 -5.88
N TRP A 32 -2.43 4.71 -6.08
CA TRP A 32 -1.83 4.89 -7.41
C TRP A 32 -2.75 5.60 -8.43
N HIS A 33 -3.49 6.61 -7.95
CA HIS A 33 -4.34 7.43 -8.82
C HIS A 33 -3.48 8.20 -9.83
N PRO A 34 -3.64 7.97 -11.15
CA PRO A 34 -2.86 8.64 -12.17
C PRO A 34 -3.30 10.09 -12.30
N LEU A 35 -2.33 10.96 -12.60
CA LEU A 35 -2.63 12.32 -13.01
C LEU A 35 -3.00 12.35 -14.49
N THR A 36 -3.94 13.21 -14.85
CA THR A 36 -4.18 13.56 -16.26
C THR A 36 -2.97 14.32 -16.81
N THR A 37 -2.82 14.34 -18.14
CA THR A 37 -1.78 15.12 -18.81
C THR A 37 -1.85 16.60 -18.41
N GLU A 38 -3.05 17.15 -18.27
CA GLU A 38 -3.26 18.53 -17.87
C GLU A 38 -2.80 18.79 -16.43
N GLU A 39 -3.17 17.92 -15.48
CA GLU A 39 -2.73 18.01 -14.08
C GLU A 39 -1.22 17.87 -13.97
N PHE A 40 -0.61 16.92 -14.68
CA PHE A 40 0.84 16.77 -14.69
C PHE A 40 1.55 18.00 -15.25
N ASN A 41 1.04 18.59 -16.32
CA ASN A 41 1.64 19.79 -16.93
C ASN A 41 1.60 21.01 -16.03
N LYS A 42 0.61 21.13 -15.15
CA LYS A 42 0.48 22.21 -14.15
C LYS A 42 1.45 22.07 -12.97
N LEU A 43 2.09 20.91 -12.80
CA LEU A 43 3.05 20.71 -11.71
C LEU A 43 4.32 21.55 -11.92
N SER A 44 4.91 22.01 -10.80
CA SER A 44 6.26 22.60 -10.82
C SER A 44 7.31 21.56 -11.25
N ALA A 45 8.49 22.02 -11.68
CA ALA A 45 9.59 21.14 -12.11
C ALA A 45 9.97 20.12 -11.02
N PHE A 46 10.05 20.57 -9.76
CA PHE A 46 10.32 19.67 -8.61
C PHE A 46 9.20 18.64 -8.41
N ALA A 47 7.94 19.06 -8.49
CA ALA A 47 6.81 18.15 -8.36
C ALA A 47 6.74 17.12 -9.49
N LYS A 48 7.10 17.48 -10.72
CA LYS A 48 7.25 16.56 -11.85
C LYS A 48 8.35 15.53 -11.62
N LEU A 49 9.52 15.99 -11.13
CA LEU A 49 10.64 15.09 -10.81
C LEU A 49 10.25 14.10 -9.71
N ARG A 50 9.65 14.61 -8.62
CA ARG A 50 9.12 13.76 -7.52
C ARG A 50 8.09 12.76 -8.04
N HIS A 51 7.12 13.19 -8.83
CA HIS A 51 6.10 12.31 -9.40
C HIS A 51 6.73 11.18 -10.24
N ARG A 52 7.66 11.50 -11.13
CA ARG A 52 8.38 10.49 -11.93
C ARG A 52 9.15 9.50 -11.06
N PHE A 53 9.80 9.98 -10.00
CA PHE A 53 10.49 9.10 -9.05
C PHE A 53 9.49 8.21 -8.30
N GLU A 54 8.46 8.79 -7.69
CA GLU A 54 7.44 8.06 -6.93
C GLU A 54 6.70 7.02 -7.78
N TRP A 55 6.53 7.27 -9.08
CA TRP A 55 5.91 6.35 -10.06
C TRP A 55 6.93 5.43 -10.74
N SER A 56 7.93 5.01 -10.01
CA SER A 56 8.91 4.00 -10.41
C SER A 56 9.02 2.91 -9.36
N ALA A 57 9.55 1.76 -9.74
CA ALA A 57 9.78 0.65 -8.81
C ALA A 57 10.67 1.05 -7.61
N PHE A 58 11.65 1.94 -7.83
CA PHE A 58 12.56 2.42 -6.78
C PHE A 58 11.94 3.48 -5.88
N GLY A 59 11.04 4.29 -6.39
CA GLY A 59 10.38 5.37 -5.65
C GLY A 59 9.01 5.01 -5.09
N SER A 60 8.53 3.82 -5.36
CA SER A 60 7.20 3.37 -4.92
C SER A 60 6.99 3.41 -3.41
N GLY A 61 8.04 3.12 -2.62
CA GLY A 61 7.99 3.27 -1.16
C GLY A 61 7.84 4.72 -0.71
N ALA A 62 8.44 5.68 -1.43
CA ALA A 62 8.30 7.10 -1.14
C ALA A 62 6.86 7.59 -1.43
N TYR A 63 6.25 7.10 -2.53
CA TYR A 63 4.83 7.35 -2.80
C TYR A 63 3.96 6.81 -1.69
N PHE A 64 4.16 5.53 -1.32
CA PHE A 64 3.35 4.88 -0.29
C PHE A 64 3.48 5.59 1.06
N LEU A 65 4.71 5.94 1.47
CA LEU A 65 4.99 6.69 2.69
C LEU A 65 4.28 8.05 2.71
N ARG A 66 4.40 8.81 1.62
CA ARG A 66 3.84 10.17 1.54
C ARG A 66 2.33 10.16 1.35
N GLU A 67 1.84 9.47 0.32
CA GLU A 67 0.45 9.56 -0.08
C GLU A 67 -0.45 8.67 0.78
N VAL A 68 -0.08 7.41 0.97
CA VAL A 68 -0.94 6.47 1.66
C VAL A 68 -0.75 6.58 3.18
N TRP A 69 0.46 6.33 3.66
CA TRP A 69 0.72 6.28 5.10
C TRP A 69 0.55 7.65 5.77
N TRP A 70 1.19 8.70 5.23
CA TRP A 70 1.13 10.02 5.84
C TRP A 70 -0.20 10.74 5.58
N GLN A 71 -0.60 10.91 4.31
CA GLN A 71 -1.79 11.71 3.97
C GLN A 71 -3.10 10.98 4.29
N LYS A 72 -3.18 9.67 4.00
CA LYS A 72 -4.45 8.92 4.11
C LYS A 72 -4.60 8.14 5.42
N MET A 73 -3.56 8.04 6.26
CA MET A 73 -3.68 7.43 7.58
C MET A 73 -3.40 8.44 8.71
N TRP A 74 -2.19 9.03 8.76
CA TRP A 74 -1.81 9.87 9.89
C TRP A 74 -2.44 11.26 9.85
N ARG A 75 -2.48 11.94 8.73
CA ARG A 75 -3.14 13.24 8.60
C ARG A 75 -4.65 13.16 8.42
N PHE A 76 -5.14 12.05 7.90
CA PHE A 76 -6.56 11.89 7.64
C PHE A 76 -7.37 11.74 8.92
N ASN A 77 -8.49 12.45 8.99
CA ASN A 77 -9.51 12.29 10.01
C ASN A 77 -10.85 12.06 9.31
N ALA A 78 -11.45 10.90 9.53
CA ALA A 78 -12.77 10.61 8.99
C ALA A 78 -13.83 11.43 9.72
N PRO A 79 -14.89 11.86 9.04
CA PRO A 79 -16.05 12.45 9.71
C PRO A 79 -16.90 11.39 10.42
N GLY A 80 -17.70 11.83 11.39
CA GLY A 80 -18.71 11.01 12.04
C GLY A 80 -18.14 9.90 12.93
N LYS A 81 -18.85 8.79 13.02
CA LYS A 81 -18.58 7.68 13.97
C LYS A 81 -17.18 7.05 13.89
N ARG A 82 -16.46 7.24 12.78
CA ARG A 82 -15.10 6.71 12.61
C ARG A 82 -14.02 7.62 13.13
N HIS A 83 -14.34 8.89 13.38
CA HIS A 83 -13.38 9.88 13.88
C HIS A 83 -12.71 9.41 15.17
N ASP A 84 -13.51 9.07 16.16
CA ASP A 84 -13.02 8.71 17.50
C ASP A 84 -12.15 7.47 17.49
N ALA A 85 -12.51 6.47 16.67
CA ALA A 85 -11.70 5.27 16.50
C ALA A 85 -10.33 5.60 15.90
N ILE A 86 -10.27 6.41 14.84
CA ILE A 86 -9.02 6.81 14.18
C ILE A 86 -8.15 7.66 15.12
N VAL A 87 -8.75 8.61 15.85
CA VAL A 87 -8.03 9.45 16.81
C VAL A 87 -7.46 8.60 17.95
N ARG A 88 -8.27 7.72 18.52
CA ARG A 88 -7.82 6.79 19.57
C ARG A 88 -6.65 5.92 19.08
N ASP A 89 -6.75 5.33 17.90
CA ASP A 89 -5.71 4.47 17.36
C ASP A 89 -4.40 5.26 17.13
N LYS A 90 -4.49 6.52 16.66
CA LYS A 90 -3.33 7.40 16.52
C LYS A 90 -2.68 7.70 17.87
N ILE A 91 -3.48 8.00 18.90
CA ILE A 91 -2.97 8.29 20.26
C ILE A 91 -2.27 7.04 20.81
N VAL A 92 -2.93 5.88 20.77
CA VAL A 92 -2.37 4.62 21.29
C VAL A 92 -1.08 4.27 20.56
N LEU A 93 -1.11 4.29 19.24
CA LEU A 93 0.06 3.94 18.41
C LEU A 93 1.19 4.95 18.57
N GLY A 94 0.88 6.26 18.57
CA GLY A 94 1.86 7.33 18.75
C GLY A 94 2.51 7.29 20.13
N SER A 95 1.72 7.05 21.18
CA SER A 95 2.22 6.89 22.56
C SER A 95 3.11 5.65 22.69
N ALA A 96 2.69 4.52 22.15
CA ALA A 96 3.49 3.29 22.17
C ALA A 96 4.82 3.48 21.41
N LEU A 97 4.78 4.13 20.24
CA LEU A 97 5.97 4.45 19.46
C LEU A 97 6.91 5.39 20.23
N ALA A 98 6.39 6.43 20.85
CA ALA A 98 7.18 7.36 21.66
C ALA A 98 7.88 6.64 22.83
N VAL A 99 7.15 5.81 23.58
CA VAL A 99 7.73 4.99 24.66
C VAL A 99 8.84 4.07 24.13
N PHE A 100 8.61 3.43 22.99
CA PHE A 100 9.59 2.51 22.42
C PHE A 100 10.84 3.25 21.90
N VAL A 101 10.69 4.42 21.28
CA VAL A 101 11.81 5.27 20.86
C VAL A 101 12.65 5.70 22.07
N VAL A 102 11.99 6.16 23.14
CA VAL A 102 12.68 6.56 24.38
C VAL A 102 13.43 5.38 25.01
N ALA A 103 12.77 4.22 25.12
CA ALA A 103 13.40 3.01 25.64
C ALA A 103 14.65 2.60 24.85
N LEU A 104 14.58 2.63 23.52
CA LEU A 104 15.71 2.33 22.64
C LEU A 104 16.83 3.39 22.77
N ALA A 105 16.47 4.66 22.89
CA ALA A 105 17.44 5.73 23.07
C ALA A 105 18.18 5.61 24.41
N VAL A 106 17.46 5.32 25.50
CA VAL A 106 18.06 5.05 26.83
C VAL A 106 18.96 3.84 26.76
N LEU A 107 18.49 2.73 26.20
CA LEU A 107 19.31 1.52 26.04
C LEU A 107 20.57 1.80 25.21
N GLY A 108 20.45 2.57 24.14
CA GLY A 108 21.60 3.00 23.34
C GLY A 108 22.60 3.84 24.14
N ALA A 109 22.12 4.82 24.93
CA ALA A 109 22.96 5.65 25.78
C ALA A 109 23.73 4.81 26.82
N MET A 110 23.10 3.77 27.36
CA MET A 110 23.74 2.87 28.34
C MET A 110 24.85 2.00 27.74
N THR A 111 24.91 1.84 26.42
CA THR A 111 25.89 0.98 25.72
C THR A 111 27.12 1.74 25.22
N GLY A 112 27.32 3.00 25.55
CA GLY A 112 28.50 3.74 25.15
C GLY A 112 28.34 5.25 25.08
N THR A 113 28.19 5.79 23.86
CA THR A 113 28.15 7.24 23.62
C THR A 113 26.72 7.73 23.35
N TRP A 114 26.52 9.04 23.45
CA TRP A 114 25.25 9.68 23.06
C TRP A 114 24.84 9.36 21.60
N LEU A 115 25.79 9.07 20.72
CA LEU A 115 25.52 8.64 19.36
C LEU A 115 24.73 7.33 19.32
N ASN A 116 24.98 6.43 20.29
CA ASN A 116 24.21 5.18 20.37
C ASN A 116 22.76 5.40 20.75
N ALA A 117 22.46 6.49 21.49
CA ALA A 117 21.07 6.88 21.79
C ALA A 117 20.28 7.24 20.52
N LEU A 118 20.95 7.79 19.51
CA LEU A 118 20.33 8.08 18.22
C LEU A 118 20.36 6.86 17.29
N TRP A 119 21.46 6.09 17.32
CA TRP A 119 21.65 4.96 16.42
C TRP A 119 20.73 3.78 16.75
N MET A 120 20.45 3.52 18.03
CA MET A 120 19.60 2.38 18.42
C MET A 120 18.16 2.51 17.90
N PRO A 121 17.40 3.60 18.10
CA PRO A 121 16.10 3.76 17.48
C PRO A 121 16.18 3.83 15.94
N THR A 122 17.23 4.41 15.37
CA THR A 122 17.40 4.46 13.92
C THR A 122 17.49 3.07 13.32
N LYS A 123 18.37 2.19 13.80
CA LYS A 123 18.54 0.84 13.27
C LYS A 123 17.36 -0.09 13.58
N MET A 124 16.67 0.10 14.71
CA MET A 124 15.62 -0.80 15.17
C MET A 124 14.21 -0.41 14.69
N LEU A 125 14.01 0.86 14.36
CA LEU A 125 12.71 1.38 13.92
C LEU A 125 12.76 2.04 12.54
N VAL A 126 13.62 3.08 12.37
CA VAL A 126 13.57 3.89 11.14
C VAL A 126 13.97 3.07 9.93
N ILE A 127 15.09 2.35 9.98
CA ILE A 127 15.56 1.53 8.86
C ILE A 127 14.55 0.42 8.51
N PRO A 128 14.08 -0.43 9.44
CA PRO A 128 13.07 -1.43 9.13
C PRO A 128 11.77 -0.82 8.61
N PHE A 129 11.34 0.31 9.14
CA PHE A 129 10.16 1.01 8.66
C PHE A 129 10.31 1.48 7.20
N LEU A 130 11.43 2.09 6.84
CA LEU A 130 11.68 2.55 5.46
C LEU A 130 11.81 1.36 4.48
N VAL A 131 12.47 0.28 4.90
CA VAL A 131 12.55 -0.96 4.11
C VAL A 131 11.16 -1.55 3.92
N PHE A 132 10.35 -1.60 4.98
CA PHE A 132 8.96 -2.05 4.89
C PHE A 132 8.14 -1.18 3.92
N MET A 133 8.25 0.16 4.01
CA MET A 133 7.55 1.07 3.11
C MET A 133 7.95 0.86 1.64
N GLN A 134 9.24 0.58 1.39
CA GLN A 134 9.71 0.31 0.03
C GLN A 134 9.17 -1.02 -0.49
N ILE A 135 9.25 -2.10 0.28
CA ILE A 135 8.77 -3.43 -0.13
C ILE A 135 7.25 -3.40 -0.32
N PHE A 136 6.53 -2.81 0.62
CA PHE A 136 5.07 -2.74 0.57
C PHE A 136 4.59 -1.84 -0.57
N GLY A 137 5.16 -0.64 -0.70
CA GLY A 137 4.85 0.29 -1.79
C GLY A 137 5.13 -0.32 -3.16
N TRP A 138 6.27 -1.03 -3.31
CA TRP A 138 6.60 -1.75 -4.53
C TRP A 138 5.60 -2.88 -4.84
N THR A 139 5.20 -3.65 -3.82
CA THR A 139 4.21 -4.73 -3.99
C THR A 139 2.88 -4.16 -4.50
N VAL A 140 2.40 -3.05 -3.92
CA VAL A 140 1.17 -2.40 -4.38
C VAL A 140 1.36 -1.80 -5.78
N TYR A 141 2.53 -1.17 -6.04
CA TYR A 141 2.87 -0.57 -7.33
C TYR A 141 2.74 -1.57 -8.47
N VAL A 142 3.37 -2.74 -8.37
CA VAL A 142 3.40 -3.73 -9.46
C VAL A 142 2.03 -4.32 -9.80
N HIS A 143 1.06 -4.18 -8.90
CA HIS A 143 -0.29 -4.68 -9.11
C HIS A 143 -1.25 -3.63 -9.66
N HIS A 144 -1.00 -2.35 -9.41
CA HIS A 144 -1.92 -1.27 -9.73
C HIS A 144 -1.39 -0.28 -10.77
N VAL A 145 -0.10 -0.35 -11.11
CA VAL A 145 0.52 0.52 -12.11
C VAL A 145 0.92 -0.29 -13.34
N ASP A 146 0.04 -0.32 -14.30
CA ASP A 146 0.24 -0.98 -15.58
C ASP A 146 -0.43 -0.13 -16.66
N PRO A 147 0.20 0.09 -17.85
CA PRO A 147 -0.37 0.91 -18.92
C PRO A 147 -1.75 0.44 -19.40
N GLU A 148 -2.07 -0.83 -19.19
CA GLU A 148 -3.35 -1.41 -19.60
C GLU A 148 -4.41 -1.35 -18.50
N ILE A 149 -4.05 -1.01 -17.25
CA ILE A 149 -5.03 -0.81 -16.17
C ILE A 149 -5.78 0.50 -16.41
N ARG A 150 -7.08 0.36 -16.65
CA ARG A 150 -7.96 1.49 -16.87
C ARG A 150 -8.44 2.06 -15.55
N TRP A 151 -8.46 3.40 -15.48
CA TRP A 151 -9.19 4.15 -14.46
C TRP A 151 -10.55 4.56 -15.01
N TRP A 152 -11.58 4.25 -14.26
CA TRP A 152 -12.97 4.36 -14.69
C TRP A 152 -13.61 5.66 -14.22
N ALA A 153 -14.26 6.37 -15.12
CA ALA A 153 -15.12 7.49 -14.72
C ALA A 153 -16.27 6.97 -13.85
N ARG A 154 -16.77 7.83 -12.96
CA ARG A 154 -17.80 7.46 -11.97
C ARG A 154 -19.00 6.71 -12.56
N ARG A 155 -19.43 7.11 -13.76
CA ARG A 155 -20.63 6.55 -14.42
C ARG A 155 -20.35 5.24 -15.17
N GLU A 156 -19.11 5.00 -15.51
CA GLU A 156 -18.66 3.81 -16.27
C GLU A 156 -18.18 2.70 -15.34
N TRP A 157 -17.85 3.03 -14.09
CA TRP A 157 -17.31 2.09 -13.13
C TRP A 157 -18.37 1.10 -12.65
N SER A 158 -18.02 -0.17 -12.63
CA SER A 158 -18.76 -1.22 -11.94
C SER A 158 -17.83 -1.94 -10.95
N GLN A 159 -18.38 -2.55 -9.92
CA GLN A 159 -17.61 -3.32 -8.97
C GLN A 159 -16.87 -4.48 -9.64
N PHE A 160 -17.50 -5.15 -10.59
CA PHE A 160 -16.88 -6.22 -11.37
C PHE A 160 -15.61 -5.73 -12.08
N GLN A 161 -15.69 -4.63 -12.83
CA GLN A 161 -14.54 -4.06 -13.55
C GLN A 161 -13.44 -3.63 -12.58
N GLY A 162 -13.80 -2.95 -11.49
CA GLY A 162 -12.84 -2.50 -10.49
C GLY A 162 -12.06 -3.65 -9.85
N GLN A 163 -12.73 -4.77 -9.56
CA GLN A 163 -12.09 -5.91 -8.89
C GLN A 163 -11.37 -6.86 -9.84
N MET A 164 -11.89 -7.03 -11.06
CA MET A 164 -11.37 -8.02 -12.00
C MET A 164 -10.33 -7.48 -12.99
N GLU A 165 -10.46 -6.20 -13.39
CA GLU A 165 -9.66 -5.61 -14.46
C GLU A 165 -8.64 -4.57 -13.98
N SER A 166 -8.75 -4.11 -12.72
CA SER A 166 -7.93 -3.02 -12.18
C SER A 166 -6.73 -3.49 -11.36
N THR A 167 -6.42 -4.78 -11.42
CA THR A 167 -5.26 -5.38 -10.77
C THR A 167 -4.81 -6.62 -11.54
N THR A 168 -3.75 -7.28 -11.08
CA THR A 168 -3.05 -8.29 -11.86
C THR A 168 -2.76 -9.55 -11.06
N ILE A 169 -2.58 -10.67 -11.77
CA ILE A 169 -1.94 -11.87 -11.26
C ILE A 169 -0.54 -11.95 -11.86
N LEU A 170 0.48 -11.86 -11.01
CA LEU A 170 1.88 -11.91 -11.43
C LEU A 170 2.48 -13.30 -11.17
N ASP A 171 3.13 -13.84 -12.19
CA ASP A 171 3.94 -15.04 -12.04
C ASP A 171 5.24 -14.69 -11.29
N PHE A 172 5.24 -14.98 -10.01
CA PHE A 172 6.33 -14.72 -9.09
C PHE A 172 6.79 -16.05 -8.46
N PRO A 173 8.09 -16.22 -8.10
CA PRO A 173 8.57 -17.48 -7.53
C PRO A 173 7.73 -17.96 -6.35
N LYS A 174 7.08 -19.12 -6.51
CA LYS A 174 6.02 -19.61 -5.61
C LYS A 174 6.43 -19.67 -4.15
N ILE A 175 7.65 -20.13 -3.86
CA ILE A 175 8.18 -20.23 -2.49
C ILE A 175 8.30 -18.82 -1.86
N ILE A 176 8.86 -17.88 -2.61
CA ILE A 176 9.05 -16.50 -2.15
C ILE A 176 7.68 -15.82 -1.97
N ASN A 177 6.77 -16.00 -2.94
CA ASN A 177 5.42 -15.46 -2.85
C ASN A 177 4.67 -16.00 -1.63
N TYR A 178 4.76 -17.30 -1.38
CA TYR A 178 4.09 -17.93 -0.23
C TYR A 178 4.67 -17.49 1.12
N LEU A 179 6.00 -17.59 1.28
CA LEU A 179 6.64 -17.39 2.59
C LEU A 179 6.83 -15.93 2.99
N TRP A 180 7.10 -15.04 2.01
CA TRP A 180 7.46 -13.65 2.27
C TRP A 180 6.33 -12.67 1.93
N PHE A 181 5.51 -13.00 0.93
CA PHE A 181 4.48 -12.12 0.41
C PHE A 181 3.05 -12.65 0.60
N TYR A 182 2.88 -13.79 1.30
CA TYR A 182 1.55 -14.34 1.60
C TYR A 182 0.66 -14.45 0.35
N ASN A 183 1.22 -14.91 -0.76
CA ASN A 183 0.58 -15.04 -2.07
C ASN A 183 -0.03 -13.74 -2.64
N ILE A 184 0.35 -12.57 -2.15
CA ILE A 184 -0.24 -11.31 -2.58
C ILE A 184 -0.01 -11.00 -4.07
N PHE A 185 1.00 -11.63 -4.72
CA PHE A 185 1.21 -11.53 -6.16
C PHE A 185 0.08 -12.19 -6.98
N VAL A 186 -0.79 -12.93 -6.33
CA VAL A 186 -2.07 -13.40 -6.86
C VAL A 186 -3.16 -12.42 -6.39
N HIS A 187 -3.18 -11.20 -6.99
CA HIS A 187 -3.85 -10.06 -6.39
C HIS A 187 -5.34 -9.92 -6.74
N VAL A 188 -5.78 -10.36 -7.92
CA VAL A 188 -7.19 -10.29 -8.34
C VAL A 188 -8.15 -10.95 -7.32
N PRO A 189 -7.93 -12.19 -6.86
CA PRO A 189 -8.81 -12.79 -5.84
C PRO A 189 -8.85 -12.03 -4.52
N HIS A 190 -7.74 -11.37 -4.15
CA HIS A 190 -7.68 -10.52 -2.97
C HIS A 190 -8.60 -9.29 -3.12
N HIS A 191 -8.70 -8.71 -4.32
CA HIS A 191 -9.66 -7.64 -4.59
C HIS A 191 -11.10 -8.11 -4.66
N VAL A 192 -11.34 -9.31 -5.20
CA VAL A 192 -12.70 -9.89 -5.27
C VAL A 192 -13.25 -10.16 -3.87
N ASP A 193 -12.44 -10.73 -2.98
CA ASP A 193 -12.80 -10.89 -1.56
C ASP A 193 -11.55 -10.81 -0.67
N ALA A 194 -11.35 -9.66 -0.04
CA ALA A 194 -10.22 -9.41 0.88
C ALA A 194 -10.22 -10.30 2.14
N ARG A 195 -11.29 -11.08 2.39
CA ARG A 195 -11.38 -12.04 3.50
C ARG A 195 -10.80 -13.41 3.15
N LEU A 196 -10.50 -13.66 1.88
CA LEU A 196 -9.88 -14.92 1.46
C LEU A 196 -8.52 -15.10 2.16
N PRO A 197 -8.31 -16.23 2.86
CA PRO A 197 -7.02 -16.54 3.45
C PRO A 197 -5.94 -16.63 2.36
N PHE A 198 -4.76 -16.10 2.63
CA PHE A 198 -3.69 -16.00 1.65
C PHE A 198 -3.33 -17.33 0.96
N HIS A 199 -3.41 -18.45 1.68
CA HIS A 199 -3.12 -19.77 1.15
C HIS A 199 -4.16 -20.27 0.14
N GLN A 200 -5.35 -19.65 0.09
CA GLN A 200 -6.41 -19.97 -0.86
C GLN A 200 -6.39 -19.09 -2.12
N LEU A 201 -5.65 -17.98 -2.12
CA LEU A 201 -5.58 -17.06 -3.27
C LEU A 201 -5.22 -17.76 -4.59
N PRO A 202 -4.23 -18.69 -4.66
CA PRO A 202 -3.93 -19.39 -5.90
C PRO A 202 -5.07 -20.25 -6.43
N LYS A 203 -5.82 -20.91 -5.54
CA LYS A 203 -6.99 -21.72 -5.92
C LYS A 203 -8.14 -20.84 -6.43
N ALA A 204 -8.39 -19.73 -5.76
CA ALA A 204 -9.39 -18.77 -6.18
C ALA A 204 -9.01 -18.11 -7.53
N ALA A 205 -7.74 -17.80 -7.75
CA ALA A 205 -7.26 -17.28 -9.04
C ALA A 205 -7.52 -18.26 -10.18
N ALA A 206 -7.21 -19.55 -9.98
CA ALA A 206 -7.47 -20.55 -11.00
C ALA A 206 -8.97 -20.66 -11.33
N ALA A 207 -9.85 -20.61 -10.32
CA ALA A 207 -11.28 -20.62 -10.54
C ALA A 207 -11.78 -19.38 -11.31
N ILE A 208 -11.26 -18.19 -10.95
CA ILE A 208 -11.59 -16.94 -11.63
C ILE A 208 -11.09 -16.95 -13.08
N GLN A 209 -9.85 -17.36 -13.34
CA GLN A 209 -9.29 -17.43 -14.68
C GLN A 209 -10.04 -18.43 -15.57
N ASN A 210 -10.49 -19.56 -15.02
CA ASN A 210 -11.31 -20.52 -15.77
C ASN A 210 -12.70 -19.96 -16.12
N ALA A 211 -13.30 -19.18 -15.22
CA ALA A 211 -14.62 -18.60 -15.44
C ALA A 211 -14.58 -17.34 -16.35
N TYR A 212 -13.47 -16.59 -16.30
CA TYR A 212 -13.28 -15.30 -16.98
C TYR A 212 -11.88 -15.22 -17.64
N PRO A 213 -11.57 -16.07 -18.63
CA PRO A 213 -10.22 -16.19 -19.19
C PRO A 213 -9.70 -14.91 -19.85
N ASP A 214 -10.60 -14.10 -20.42
CA ASP A 214 -10.25 -12.89 -21.18
C ASP A 214 -10.28 -11.62 -20.32
N THR A 215 -10.69 -11.72 -19.05
CA THR A 215 -10.90 -10.55 -18.18
C THR A 215 -9.71 -10.32 -17.26
N VAL A 216 -9.10 -11.39 -16.76
CA VAL A 216 -8.06 -11.31 -15.73
C VAL A 216 -6.69 -11.15 -16.38
N ARG A 217 -6.00 -10.07 -15.98
CA ARG A 217 -4.62 -9.83 -16.42
C ARG A 217 -3.65 -10.69 -15.65
N SER A 218 -2.92 -11.51 -16.41
CA SER A 218 -1.82 -12.31 -15.85
C SER A 218 -0.56 -12.11 -16.67
N GLY A 219 0.61 -12.15 -16.03
CA GLY A 219 1.87 -11.97 -16.73
C GLY A 219 3.08 -12.20 -15.85
N LYS A 220 4.25 -12.28 -16.50
CA LYS A 220 5.53 -12.36 -15.80
C LYS A 220 5.94 -10.99 -15.32
N TYR A 221 6.47 -10.90 -14.11
CA TYR A 221 7.02 -9.66 -13.56
C TYR A 221 8.09 -9.02 -14.48
N SER A 222 8.91 -9.83 -15.14
CA SER A 222 9.95 -9.38 -16.06
C SER A 222 9.46 -8.69 -17.35
N ALA A 223 8.15 -8.71 -17.61
CA ALA A 223 7.55 -8.09 -18.80
C ALA A 223 7.05 -6.65 -18.57
N ARG A 224 7.37 -6.02 -17.42
CA ARG A 224 6.86 -4.71 -16.98
C ARG A 224 7.97 -3.71 -16.69
#